data_5728d52a0399e010c7ea4661882b49f5
#
_entry.id   5728d52a0399e010c7ea4661882b49f5
#
_cell.length_a   1.000
_cell.length_b   1.000
_cell.length_c   1.000
_cell.angle_alpha   90.00
_cell.angle_beta   90.00
_cell.angle_gamma   90.00
#
_symmetry.space_group_name_H-M   'P 1'
#
loop_
_entity.id
_entity.type
_entity.pdbx_description
1 polymer ?
#
loop_
_entity_poly.entity_id
_entity_poly.type
_entity_poly.pdbx_seq_one_letter_code
_entity_poly.pdbx_strand_id
1 'polypeptide(L)'
;MVCLGNICRSPMAAAVLHNKSKALTTRTIHVSSSGTSNYHIGEGPHRLSKKTWESAGYSYDHKASQFSSRSFAEKDLILTMDLTNRAMVLTAAKTDSDRKKVFLLRQFDPPLSEIDPLSVEAQTLQVPDPWGEEIDSYQSVLTMIETAVDGLLNEFR
;
A
#
# COMPACT_ATOMS: atom_id res chain seq x y z
N MET A 1 3.57 -2.70 1.83
CA MET A 1 2.81 -1.49 1.50
C MET A 1 3.65 -0.26 1.84
N VAL A 2 3.83 0.70 0.91
CA VAL A 2 4.70 1.86 1.10
C VAL A 2 3.99 3.16 0.73
N CYS A 3 4.00 4.15 1.62
CA CYS A 3 3.59 5.52 1.34
C CYS A 3 4.65 6.53 1.81
N LEU A 4 4.33 7.79 1.99
CA LEU A 4 5.29 8.80 2.45
C LEU A 4 5.60 8.63 3.94
N GLY A 5 4.61 8.80 4.81
CA GLY A 5 4.80 8.88 6.27
C GLY A 5 4.49 7.59 7.03
N ASN A 6 3.93 6.59 6.39
CA ASN A 6 3.53 5.32 7.01
C ASN A 6 2.54 5.47 8.19
N ILE A 7 1.65 6.45 8.11
CA ILE A 7 0.60 6.67 9.12
C ILE A 7 -0.82 6.69 8.55
N CYS A 8 -1.01 6.89 7.25
CA CYS A 8 -2.35 6.95 6.63
C CYS A 8 -2.59 5.82 5.63
N ARG A 9 -2.03 5.91 4.41
CA ARG A 9 -2.34 5.02 3.27
C ARG A 9 -1.76 3.62 3.42
N SER A 10 -0.47 3.50 3.66
CA SER A 10 0.18 2.18 3.72
C SER A 10 -0.26 1.33 4.91
N PRO A 11 -0.51 1.87 6.13
CA PRO A 11 -1.06 1.05 7.19
C PRO A 11 -2.51 0.65 6.93
N MET A 12 -3.32 1.50 6.28
CA MET A 12 -4.68 1.13 5.85
C MET A 12 -4.65 0.00 4.83
N ALA A 13 -3.79 0.09 3.82
CA ALA A 13 -3.62 -0.97 2.82
C ALA A 13 -3.12 -2.28 3.45
N ALA A 14 -2.21 -2.18 4.42
CA ALA A 14 -1.74 -3.35 5.17
C ALA A 14 -2.87 -3.97 6.00
N ALA A 15 -3.70 -3.17 6.66
CA ALA A 15 -4.86 -3.65 7.42
C ALA A 15 -5.84 -4.41 6.52
N VAL A 16 -6.19 -3.86 5.37
CA VAL A 16 -7.11 -4.49 4.40
C VAL A 16 -6.54 -5.81 3.90
N LEU A 17 -5.30 -5.81 3.39
CA LEU A 17 -4.68 -7.02 2.85
C LEU A 17 -4.49 -8.09 3.92
N HIS A 18 -4.04 -7.72 5.12
CA HIS A 18 -3.87 -8.66 6.23
C HIS A 18 -5.17 -9.37 6.59
N ASN A 19 -6.29 -8.65 6.63
CA ASN A 19 -7.58 -9.26 7.00
C ASN A 19 -8.18 -10.06 5.84
N LYS A 20 -8.20 -9.53 4.63
CA LYS A 20 -8.79 -10.22 3.48
C LYS A 20 -8.00 -11.48 3.07
N SER A 21 -6.68 -11.47 3.22
CA SER A 21 -5.84 -12.63 2.87
C SER A 21 -6.07 -13.86 3.76
N LYS A 22 -6.69 -13.70 4.93
CA LYS A 22 -7.06 -14.84 5.81
C LYS A 22 -8.06 -15.81 5.16
N ALA A 23 -8.79 -15.35 4.14
CA ALA A 23 -9.70 -16.19 3.37
C ALA A 23 -9.00 -17.08 2.32
N LEU A 24 -7.70 -16.86 2.06
CA LEU A 24 -6.93 -17.73 1.18
C LEU A 24 -6.62 -19.06 1.88
N THR A 25 -6.89 -20.16 1.20
CA THR A 25 -6.66 -21.52 1.72
C THR A 25 -5.36 -22.13 1.18
N THR A 26 -4.81 -21.58 0.11
CA THR A 26 -3.67 -22.15 -0.63
C THR A 26 -2.33 -21.61 -0.19
N ARG A 27 -2.30 -20.42 0.42
CA ARG A 27 -1.06 -19.77 0.87
C ARG A 27 -1.30 -18.76 1.97
N THR A 28 -0.26 -18.48 2.74
CA THR A 28 -0.25 -17.42 3.75
C THR A 28 0.44 -16.18 3.18
N ILE A 29 -0.18 -15.00 3.37
CA ILE A 29 0.42 -13.72 2.99
C ILE A 29 0.86 -12.99 4.26
N HIS A 30 2.14 -12.68 4.34
CA HIS A 30 2.73 -11.85 5.39
C HIS A 30 2.76 -10.40 4.93
N VAL A 31 2.09 -9.53 5.66
CA VAL A 31 1.92 -8.11 5.30
C VAL A 31 2.70 -7.24 6.27
N SER A 32 3.41 -6.26 5.73
CA SER A 32 4.01 -5.16 6.49
C SER A 32 3.89 -3.85 5.73
N SER A 33 4.16 -2.74 6.39
CA SER A 33 4.17 -1.43 5.77
C SER A 33 5.33 -0.57 6.24
N SER A 34 5.73 0.39 5.42
CA SER A 34 6.79 1.36 5.72
C SER A 34 6.56 2.67 4.98
N GLY A 35 7.28 3.71 5.36
CA GLY A 35 7.26 5.02 4.71
C GLY A 35 8.57 5.33 4.01
N THR A 36 8.51 6.13 2.96
CA THR A 36 9.73 6.63 2.31
C THR A 36 10.44 7.69 3.16
N SER A 37 9.71 8.38 4.03
CA SER A 37 10.26 9.34 4.99
C SER A 37 10.49 8.75 6.37
N ASN A 38 11.22 9.48 7.20
CA ASN A 38 11.46 9.16 8.61
C ASN A 38 10.61 10.01 9.58
N TYR A 39 9.58 10.70 9.08
CA TYR A 39 8.85 11.72 9.85
C TYR A 39 8.14 11.17 11.09
N HIS A 40 7.66 9.93 11.04
CA HIS A 40 6.77 9.34 12.04
C HIS A 40 7.26 8.01 12.61
N ILE A 41 8.55 7.69 12.47
CA ILE A 41 9.11 6.42 12.97
C ILE A 41 8.71 6.20 14.44
N GLY A 42 8.12 5.04 14.70
CA GLY A 42 7.69 4.63 16.04
C GLY A 42 6.30 5.10 16.44
N GLU A 43 5.67 5.98 15.67
CA GLU A 43 4.31 6.45 15.93
C GLU A 43 3.25 5.43 15.50
N GLY A 44 2.08 5.50 16.12
CA GLY A 44 0.89 4.78 15.68
C GLY A 44 0.29 5.38 14.40
N PRO A 45 -0.75 4.76 13.85
CA PRO A 45 -1.42 5.28 12.66
C PRO A 45 -2.14 6.60 12.94
N HIS A 46 -2.34 7.38 11.90
CA HIS A 46 -3.18 8.57 11.98
C HIS A 46 -4.59 8.19 12.45
N ARG A 47 -5.15 8.98 13.37
CA ARG A 47 -6.43 8.71 14.01
C ARG A 47 -7.56 8.44 13.02
N LEU A 48 -7.70 9.25 11.98
CA LEU A 48 -8.76 9.09 10.97
C LEU A 48 -8.54 7.86 10.09
N SER A 49 -7.30 7.51 9.78
CA SER A 49 -6.97 6.30 9.04
C SER A 49 -7.37 5.05 9.83
N LYS A 50 -6.94 4.97 11.09
CA LYS A 50 -7.29 3.85 11.98
C LYS A 50 -8.81 3.74 12.17
N LYS A 51 -9.49 4.86 12.45
CA LYS A 51 -10.95 4.88 12.58
C LYS A 51 -11.64 4.35 11.33
N THR A 52 -11.14 4.71 10.14
CA THR A 52 -11.72 4.30 8.87
C THR A 52 -11.63 2.79 8.67
N TRP A 53 -10.44 2.18 8.83
CA TRP A 53 -10.33 0.73 8.64
C TRP A 53 -11.01 -0.07 9.74
N GLU A 54 -10.99 0.39 11.00
CA GLU A 54 -11.69 -0.29 12.10
C GLU A 54 -13.22 -0.25 11.91
N SER A 55 -13.77 0.89 11.47
CA SER A 55 -15.20 1.01 11.16
C SER A 55 -15.64 0.09 10.01
N ALA A 56 -14.73 -0.28 9.12
CA ALA A 56 -14.97 -1.25 8.05
C ALA A 56 -14.74 -2.71 8.50
N GLY A 57 -14.41 -2.94 9.77
CA GLY A 57 -14.25 -4.28 10.34
C GLY A 57 -12.84 -4.86 10.26
N TYR A 58 -11.85 -4.07 9.84
CA TYR A 58 -10.45 -4.51 9.81
C TYR A 58 -9.76 -4.28 11.13
N SER A 59 -8.91 -5.22 11.54
CA SER A 59 -8.08 -5.13 12.74
C SER A 59 -6.61 -5.28 12.34
N TYR A 60 -5.78 -4.32 12.73
CA TYR A 60 -4.36 -4.32 12.40
C TYR A 60 -3.56 -3.49 13.40
N ASP A 61 -2.52 -4.07 13.97
CA ASP A 61 -1.55 -3.37 14.80
C ASP A 61 -0.49 -2.71 13.92
N HIS A 62 -0.24 -1.42 14.13
CA HIS A 62 0.68 -0.66 13.32
C HIS A 62 1.58 0.24 14.14
N LYS A 63 2.86 0.21 13.82
CA LYS A 63 3.87 1.16 14.23
C LYS A 63 4.66 1.60 13.01
N ALA A 64 4.75 2.91 12.78
CA ALA A 64 5.41 3.45 11.61
C ALA A 64 6.91 3.13 11.58
N SER A 65 7.40 2.77 10.41
CA SER A 65 8.81 2.47 10.13
C SER A 65 9.21 3.07 8.79
N GLN A 66 10.52 3.26 8.58
CA GLN A 66 11.04 3.74 7.31
C GLN A 66 11.36 2.57 6.37
N PHE A 67 11.04 2.73 5.09
CA PHE A 67 11.45 1.81 4.03
C PHE A 67 12.97 1.68 3.98
N SER A 68 13.45 0.48 3.78
CA SER A 68 14.87 0.17 3.66
C SER A 68 15.10 -0.76 2.47
N SER A 69 16.29 -0.68 1.85
CA SER A 69 16.68 -1.57 0.75
C SER A 69 16.70 -3.06 1.12
N ARG A 70 16.71 -3.40 2.41
CA ARG A 70 16.54 -4.79 2.90
C ARG A 70 15.22 -5.39 2.47
N SER A 71 14.19 -4.56 2.27
CA SER A 71 12.87 -5.02 1.81
C SER A 71 12.92 -5.76 0.48
N PHE A 72 13.89 -5.46 -0.39
CA PHE A 72 14.04 -6.19 -1.66
C PHE A 72 14.45 -7.65 -1.46
N ALA A 73 15.23 -7.96 -0.43
CA ALA A 73 15.58 -9.34 -0.10
C ALA A 73 14.49 -10.06 0.70
N GLU A 74 13.71 -9.33 1.48
CA GLU A 74 12.74 -9.88 2.43
C GLU A 74 11.33 -10.03 1.87
N LYS A 75 10.97 -9.27 0.82
CA LYS A 75 9.61 -9.18 0.28
C LYS A 75 9.53 -9.70 -1.14
N ASP A 76 8.43 -10.34 -1.45
CA ASP A 76 8.10 -10.77 -2.81
C ASP A 76 7.49 -9.64 -3.64
N LEU A 77 6.68 -8.79 -3.01
CA LEU A 77 6.04 -7.62 -3.61
C LEU A 77 6.21 -6.38 -2.74
N ILE A 78 6.45 -5.24 -3.38
CA ILE A 78 6.52 -3.92 -2.76
C ILE A 78 5.49 -3.03 -3.48
N LEU A 79 4.42 -2.69 -2.75
CA LEU A 79 3.26 -2.00 -3.29
C LEU A 79 3.25 -0.55 -2.79
N THR A 80 3.38 0.38 -3.71
CA THR A 80 3.47 1.82 -3.43
C THR A 80 2.13 2.52 -3.68
N MET A 81 1.87 3.61 -2.98
CA MET A 81 0.57 4.30 -3.03
C MET A 81 0.50 5.33 -4.15
N ASP A 82 1.61 5.96 -4.51
CA ASP A 82 1.65 6.97 -5.56
C ASP A 82 2.96 6.91 -6.37
N LEU A 83 3.03 7.72 -7.41
CA LEU A 83 4.19 7.77 -8.32
C LEU A 83 5.46 8.27 -7.61
N THR A 84 5.32 9.19 -6.65
CA THR A 84 6.46 9.69 -5.86
C THR A 84 7.00 8.59 -4.95
N ASN A 85 6.14 7.87 -4.25
CA ASN A 85 6.55 6.72 -3.42
C ASN A 85 7.26 5.67 -4.29
N ARG A 86 6.70 5.35 -5.45
CA ARG A 86 7.30 4.40 -6.39
C ARG A 86 8.69 4.84 -6.83
N ALA A 87 8.85 6.10 -7.24
CA ALA A 87 10.15 6.64 -7.65
C ALA A 87 11.18 6.54 -6.53
N MET A 88 10.81 6.90 -5.29
CA MET A 88 11.69 6.84 -4.14
C MET A 88 12.13 5.40 -3.83
N VAL A 89 11.20 4.43 -3.87
CA VAL A 89 11.51 3.02 -3.67
C VAL A 89 12.46 2.51 -4.77
N LEU A 90 12.20 2.87 -6.02
CA LEU A 90 13.04 2.46 -7.15
C LEU A 90 14.48 3.01 -7.07
N THR A 91 14.69 4.17 -6.45
CA THR A 91 16.06 4.69 -6.24
C THR A 91 16.90 3.78 -5.32
N ALA A 92 16.26 3.03 -4.45
CA ALA A 92 16.94 2.08 -3.55
C ALA A 92 17.13 0.69 -4.17
N ALA A 93 16.53 0.41 -5.33
CA ALA A 93 16.67 -0.85 -6.05
C ALA A 93 18.04 -0.93 -6.72
N LYS A 94 18.77 -2.03 -6.50
CA LYS A 94 20.12 -2.24 -7.03
C LYS A 94 20.12 -3.10 -8.28
N THR A 95 19.15 -3.98 -8.43
CA THR A 95 19.08 -4.98 -9.50
C THR A 95 17.75 -4.87 -10.26
N ASP A 96 17.70 -5.48 -11.46
CA ASP A 96 16.44 -5.61 -12.20
C ASP A 96 15.44 -6.51 -11.45
N SER A 97 15.93 -7.51 -10.71
CA SER A 97 15.09 -8.33 -9.84
C SER A 97 14.41 -7.49 -8.76
N ASP A 98 15.12 -6.54 -8.15
CA ASP A 98 14.53 -5.60 -7.18
C ASP A 98 13.41 -4.77 -7.82
N ARG A 99 13.68 -4.19 -8.99
CA ARG A 99 12.73 -3.32 -9.70
C ARG A 99 11.44 -4.05 -10.07
N LYS A 100 11.55 -5.31 -10.45
CA LYS A 100 10.39 -6.15 -10.82
C LYS A 100 9.44 -6.46 -9.66
N LYS A 101 9.85 -6.21 -8.44
CA LYS A 101 8.99 -6.36 -7.24
C LYS A 101 8.13 -5.14 -6.95
N VAL A 102 8.41 -3.98 -7.57
CA VAL A 102 7.80 -2.70 -7.25
C VAL A 102 6.64 -2.38 -8.17
N PHE A 103 5.46 -2.23 -7.58
CA PHE A 103 4.22 -1.89 -8.27
C PHE A 103 3.52 -0.72 -7.56
N LEU A 104 2.68 0.00 -8.28
CA LEU A 104 1.62 0.79 -7.68
C LEU A 104 0.49 -0.14 -7.25
N LEU A 105 -0.05 0.02 -6.04
CA LEU A 105 -1.11 -0.86 -5.53
C LEU A 105 -2.29 -0.93 -6.52
N ARG A 106 -2.70 0.19 -7.10
CA ARG A 106 -3.84 0.24 -8.02
C ARG A 106 -3.59 -0.33 -9.42
N GLN A 107 -2.39 -0.82 -9.73
CA GLN A 107 -2.20 -1.68 -10.91
C GLN A 107 -2.98 -2.99 -10.82
N PHE A 108 -3.36 -3.40 -9.60
CA PHE A 108 -4.21 -4.56 -9.34
C PHE A 108 -5.70 -4.23 -9.29
N ASP A 109 -6.07 -2.96 -9.38
CA ASP A 109 -7.47 -2.51 -9.47
C ASP A 109 -8.01 -2.91 -10.87
N PRO A 110 -9.01 -3.83 -10.96
CA PRO A 110 -9.40 -4.41 -12.25
C PRO A 110 -9.73 -3.40 -13.34
N PRO A 111 -10.47 -2.29 -13.09
CA PRO A 111 -10.70 -1.25 -14.10
C PRO A 111 -9.45 -0.53 -14.60
N LEU A 112 -8.33 -0.61 -13.87
CA LEU A 112 -7.09 0.13 -14.14
C LEU A 112 -5.93 -0.77 -14.57
N SER A 113 -6.14 -2.08 -14.63
CA SER A 113 -5.07 -3.09 -14.84
C SER A 113 -4.33 -2.95 -16.18
N GLU A 114 -4.98 -2.34 -17.17
CA GLU A 114 -4.38 -2.12 -18.51
C GLU A 114 -3.57 -0.81 -18.60
N ILE A 115 -3.56 0.01 -17.55
CA ILE A 115 -2.82 1.28 -17.55
C ILE A 115 -1.32 1.00 -17.36
N ASP A 116 -0.51 1.42 -18.34
CA ASP A 116 0.95 1.38 -18.21
C ASP A 116 1.40 2.38 -17.12
N PRO A 117 2.11 1.92 -16.06
CA PRO A 117 2.62 2.81 -15.02
C PRO A 117 3.66 3.82 -15.49
N LEU A 118 4.13 3.71 -16.72
CA LEU A 118 5.06 4.67 -17.36
C LEU A 118 4.34 5.68 -18.26
N SER A 119 3.03 5.53 -18.46
CA SER A 119 2.23 6.42 -19.30
C SER A 119 1.77 7.68 -18.54
N VAL A 120 1.21 8.63 -19.27
CA VAL A 120 0.60 9.84 -18.68
C VAL A 120 -0.66 9.48 -17.87
N GLU A 121 -1.35 8.40 -18.22
CA GLU A 121 -2.53 7.90 -17.53
C GLU A 121 -2.18 7.29 -16.15
N ALA A 122 -0.91 7.03 -15.87
CA ALA A 122 -0.45 6.48 -14.59
C ALA A 122 -0.86 7.34 -13.37
N GLN A 123 -1.21 8.61 -13.57
CA GLN A 123 -1.81 9.46 -12.54
C GLN A 123 -3.06 8.83 -11.90
N THR A 124 -3.86 8.08 -12.67
CA THR A 124 -5.06 7.40 -12.18
C THR A 124 -4.76 6.18 -11.32
N LEU A 125 -3.53 5.65 -11.37
CA LEU A 125 -3.06 4.54 -10.54
C LEU A 125 -2.69 4.98 -9.12
N GLN A 126 -2.75 6.26 -8.81
CA GLN A 126 -2.39 6.76 -7.48
C GLN A 126 -3.52 6.61 -6.48
N VAL A 127 -3.15 6.29 -5.24
CA VAL A 127 -4.00 6.49 -4.07
C VAL A 127 -3.68 7.87 -3.53
N PRO A 128 -4.63 8.83 -3.56
CA PRO A 128 -4.39 10.19 -3.07
C PRO A 128 -4.07 10.20 -1.57
N ASP A 129 -3.28 11.18 -1.14
CA ASP A 129 -2.94 11.33 0.27
C ASP A 129 -4.06 12.06 1.02
N PRO A 130 -4.76 11.41 1.97
CA PRO A 130 -5.87 12.01 2.69
C PRO A 130 -5.41 12.85 3.90
N TRP A 131 -4.10 12.95 4.15
CA TRP A 131 -3.58 13.71 5.29
C TRP A 131 -4.03 15.16 5.23
N GLY A 132 -4.54 15.68 6.36
CA GLY A 132 -5.09 17.03 6.43
C GLY A 132 -6.53 17.19 5.91
N GLU A 133 -7.12 16.11 5.36
CA GLU A 133 -8.48 16.07 4.86
C GLU A 133 -9.45 15.54 5.92
N GLU A 134 -10.75 15.63 5.60
CA GLU A 134 -11.84 15.11 6.43
C GLU A 134 -12.01 13.58 6.27
N ILE A 135 -12.85 12.99 7.12
CA ILE A 135 -13.09 11.53 7.14
C ILE A 135 -13.53 10.97 5.80
N ASP A 136 -14.30 11.71 5.00
CA ASP A 136 -14.80 11.26 3.70
C ASP A 136 -13.66 10.95 2.72
N SER A 137 -12.56 11.72 2.78
CA SER A 137 -11.36 11.44 1.98
C SER A 137 -10.69 10.13 2.38
N TYR A 138 -10.65 9.81 3.68
CA TYR A 138 -10.14 8.52 4.17
C TYR A 138 -11.03 7.36 3.73
N GLN A 139 -12.34 7.53 3.73
CA GLN A 139 -13.29 6.52 3.25
C GLN A 139 -13.13 6.27 1.74
N SER A 140 -12.93 7.32 0.95
CA SER A 140 -12.65 7.19 -0.49
C SER A 140 -11.35 6.44 -0.73
N VAL A 141 -10.31 6.74 0.02
CA VAL A 141 -9.02 6.03 -0.03
C VAL A 141 -9.19 4.56 0.34
N LEU A 142 -9.96 4.24 1.37
CA LEU A 142 -10.25 2.86 1.76
C LEU A 142 -10.91 2.09 0.61
N THR A 143 -11.92 2.66 -0.05
CA THR A 143 -12.61 2.02 -1.18
C THR A 143 -11.64 1.70 -2.33
N MET A 144 -10.76 2.63 -2.69
CA MET A 144 -9.72 2.40 -3.71
C MET A 144 -8.77 1.27 -3.31
N ILE A 145 -8.35 1.24 -2.05
CA ILE A 145 -7.47 0.21 -1.52
C ILE A 145 -8.17 -1.15 -1.53
N GLU A 146 -9.44 -1.23 -1.11
CA GLU A 146 -10.19 -2.48 -1.09
C GLU A 146 -10.31 -3.09 -2.49
N THR A 147 -10.66 -2.29 -3.49
CA THR A 147 -10.79 -2.75 -4.88
C THR A 147 -9.45 -3.30 -5.41
N ALA A 148 -8.37 -2.57 -5.17
CA ALA A 148 -7.04 -2.99 -5.61
C ALA A 148 -6.55 -4.25 -4.87
N VAL A 149 -6.82 -4.36 -3.57
CA VAL A 149 -6.47 -5.55 -2.77
C VAL A 149 -7.28 -6.76 -3.22
N ASP A 150 -8.56 -6.61 -3.56
CA ASP A 150 -9.37 -7.71 -4.08
C ASP A 150 -8.82 -8.21 -5.43
N GLY A 151 -8.43 -7.30 -6.31
CA GLY A 151 -7.75 -7.64 -7.56
C GLY A 151 -6.42 -8.38 -7.32
N LEU A 152 -5.60 -7.87 -6.42
CA LEU A 152 -4.34 -8.53 -6.03
C LEU A 152 -4.58 -9.95 -5.50
N LEU A 153 -5.56 -10.14 -4.63
CA LEU A 153 -5.87 -11.44 -4.06
C LEU A 153 -6.39 -12.44 -5.10
N ASN A 154 -7.02 -11.97 -6.18
CA ASN A 154 -7.44 -12.84 -7.28
C ASN A 154 -6.26 -13.47 -8.03
N GLU A 155 -5.09 -12.81 -8.06
CA GLU A 155 -3.86 -13.37 -8.64
C GLU A 155 -3.32 -14.58 -7.83
N PHE A 156 -3.80 -14.76 -6.59
CA PHE A 156 -3.34 -15.82 -5.69
C PHE A 156 -4.37 -16.94 -5.44
N ARG A 157 -5.52 -16.84 -6.04
CA ARG A 157 -6.61 -17.85 -5.93
C ARG A 157 -6.48 -19.00 -6.90
#